data_974c973086137c971f6fc83f32e6ae21
#
_entry.id   974c973086137c971f6fc83f32e6ae21
#
_cell.length_a   1.000
_cell.length_b   1.000
_cell.length_c   1.000
_cell.angle_alpha   90.00
_cell.angle_beta   90.00
_cell.angle_gamma   90.00
#
_symmetry.space_group_name_H-M   'P 1'
#
loop_
_entity.id
_entity.type
_entity.pdbx_description
1 polymer ?
#
loop_
_entity_poly.entity_id
_entity_poly.type
_entity_poly.pdbx_seq_one_letter_code
_entity_poly.pdbx_strand_id
1 'polypeptide(L)'
;MLVLELLKNSVDIRHLTECQKCARDGLYSEAMGGFVCWLACELEDKRAWLAHKVTEYRHRALSSSGHARIPDIVANLQAGFELFLKFSVECGAIGQAERDRSAECCWEALLNAAAEQGKHQAETEPAARFLALLRSLLASGRAHLEARDGGEPDHLPGSCGWHPDNSGRRLPLGECLGWVGDDGVYLEPSAAFRAVQVAATWAKYWQYPSTR
;
A
#
# COMPACT_ATOMS: atom_id res chain seq x y z
N MET A 1 5.93 -6.77 2.34
CA MET A 1 4.80 -7.68 2.03
C MET A 1 3.96 -7.02 0.97
N LEU A 2 3.69 -7.70 -0.14
CA LEU A 2 2.68 -7.29 -1.13
C LEU A 2 1.32 -7.82 -0.67
N VAL A 3 0.31 -6.94 -0.67
CA VAL A 3 -1.08 -7.30 -0.33
C VAL A 3 -1.89 -7.22 -1.61
N LEU A 4 -2.61 -8.30 -1.92
CA LEU A 4 -3.51 -8.37 -3.06
C LEU A 4 -4.94 -8.34 -2.54
N GLU A 5 -5.75 -7.44 -3.07
CA GLU A 5 -7.20 -7.41 -2.83
C GLU A 5 -7.89 -8.20 -3.93
N LEU A 6 -8.58 -9.28 -3.54
CA LEU A 6 -9.36 -10.08 -4.48
C LEU A 6 -10.79 -9.53 -4.54
N LEU A 7 -11.19 -9.08 -5.71
CA LEU A 7 -12.56 -8.66 -5.95
C LEU A 7 -13.52 -9.84 -5.85
N LYS A 8 -14.76 -9.58 -5.43
CA LYS A 8 -15.80 -10.60 -5.41
C LYS A 8 -16.00 -11.16 -6.83
N ASN A 9 -15.96 -12.48 -6.97
CA ASN A 9 -16.05 -13.23 -8.23
C ASN A 9 -14.80 -13.19 -9.13
N SER A 10 -13.64 -12.73 -8.65
CA SER A 10 -12.38 -12.79 -9.41
C SER A 10 -11.74 -14.18 -9.45
N VAL A 11 -12.23 -15.11 -8.64
CA VAL A 11 -11.71 -16.48 -8.56
C VAL A 11 -12.62 -17.44 -9.32
N ASP A 12 -12.07 -18.18 -10.28
CA ASP A 12 -12.77 -19.30 -10.93
C ASP A 12 -12.86 -20.47 -9.94
N ILE A 13 -14.07 -20.69 -9.45
CA ILE A 13 -14.36 -21.73 -8.44
C ILE A 13 -14.11 -23.14 -8.99
N ARG A 14 -14.32 -23.39 -10.28
CA ARG A 14 -14.07 -24.71 -10.88
C ARG A 14 -12.59 -25.00 -10.89
N HIS A 15 -11.79 -24.04 -11.37
CA HIS A 15 -10.35 -24.17 -11.38
C HIS A 15 -9.76 -24.29 -9.96
N LEU A 16 -10.27 -23.51 -9.01
CA LEU A 16 -9.89 -23.63 -7.60
C LEU A 16 -10.18 -25.04 -7.03
N THR A 17 -11.33 -25.62 -7.38
CA THR A 17 -11.70 -26.97 -6.94
C THR A 17 -10.73 -28.03 -7.50
N GLU A 18 -10.32 -27.89 -8.75
CA GLU A 18 -9.30 -28.76 -9.37
C GLU A 18 -7.94 -28.63 -8.67
N CYS A 19 -7.49 -27.38 -8.40
CA CYS A 19 -6.28 -27.14 -7.65
C CYS A 19 -6.32 -27.76 -6.24
N GLN A 20 -7.45 -27.67 -5.55
CA GLN A 20 -7.64 -28.28 -4.23
C GLN A 20 -7.60 -29.81 -4.29
N LYS A 21 -8.08 -30.41 -5.38
CA LYS A 21 -7.97 -31.85 -5.62
C LYS A 21 -6.51 -32.24 -5.82
N CYS A 22 -5.79 -31.55 -6.71
CA CYS A 22 -4.35 -31.77 -6.92
C CYS A 22 -3.54 -31.66 -5.62
N ALA A 23 -3.91 -30.69 -4.76
CA ALA A 23 -3.25 -30.52 -3.46
C ALA A 23 -3.50 -31.72 -2.53
N ARG A 24 -4.75 -32.24 -2.46
CA ARG A 24 -5.09 -33.44 -1.67
C ARG A 24 -4.40 -34.71 -2.19
N ASP A 25 -4.25 -34.81 -3.50
CA ASP A 25 -3.59 -35.92 -4.17
C ASP A 25 -2.06 -35.87 -4.03
N GLY A 26 -1.51 -34.81 -3.39
CA GLY A 26 -0.08 -34.69 -3.09
C GLY A 26 0.78 -34.14 -4.23
N LEU A 27 0.18 -33.80 -5.40
CA LEU A 27 0.94 -33.39 -6.59
C LEU A 27 1.81 -32.15 -6.36
N TYR A 28 1.33 -31.17 -5.58
CA TYR A 28 2.14 -29.99 -5.27
C TYR A 28 3.30 -30.30 -4.32
N SER A 29 3.12 -31.25 -3.41
CA SER A 29 4.19 -31.71 -2.51
C SER A 29 5.27 -32.47 -3.29
N GLU A 30 4.90 -33.28 -4.26
CA GLU A 30 5.82 -33.99 -5.14
C GLU A 30 6.60 -33.01 -6.02
N ALA A 31 5.92 -32.05 -6.65
CA ALA A 31 6.56 -31.02 -7.45
C ALA A 31 7.53 -30.16 -6.61
N MET A 32 7.15 -29.80 -5.41
CA MET A 32 8.02 -29.06 -4.49
C MET A 32 9.21 -29.90 -4.04
N GLY A 33 9.00 -31.18 -3.74
CA GLY A 33 10.09 -32.12 -3.43
C GLY A 33 11.10 -32.23 -4.57
N GLY A 34 10.63 -32.38 -5.80
CA GLY A 34 11.46 -32.37 -7.00
C GLY A 34 12.26 -31.07 -7.15
N PHE A 35 11.60 -29.91 -6.95
CA PHE A 35 12.27 -28.61 -6.99
C PHE A 35 13.34 -28.46 -5.93
N VAL A 36 13.10 -28.89 -4.69
CA VAL A 36 14.11 -28.85 -3.61
C VAL A 36 15.29 -29.75 -3.93
N CYS A 37 15.07 -30.97 -4.43
CA CYS A 37 16.14 -31.85 -4.86
C CYS A 37 16.96 -31.23 -6.00
N TRP A 38 16.30 -30.65 -7.00
CA TRP A 38 16.97 -29.94 -8.09
C TRP A 38 17.76 -28.73 -7.59
N LEU A 39 17.25 -27.97 -6.61
CA LEU A 39 18.00 -26.86 -5.98
C LEU A 39 19.26 -27.34 -5.27
N ALA A 40 19.18 -28.46 -4.57
CA ALA A 40 20.30 -29.01 -3.83
C ALA A 40 21.47 -29.41 -4.75
N CYS A 41 21.17 -29.81 -5.99
CA CYS A 41 22.19 -29.98 -7.01
C CYS A 41 22.68 -28.58 -7.45
N GLU A 42 24.01 -28.35 -7.44
CA GLU A 42 24.60 -27.06 -7.85
C GLU A 42 24.08 -25.85 -7.08
N LEU A 43 23.87 -26.01 -5.77
CA LEU A 43 23.27 -25.00 -4.91
C LEU A 43 23.99 -23.64 -4.98
N GLU A 44 25.33 -23.64 -5.00
CA GLU A 44 26.10 -22.39 -5.02
C GLU A 44 25.97 -21.65 -6.35
N ASP A 45 25.91 -22.36 -7.48
CA ASP A 45 25.70 -21.75 -8.79
C ASP A 45 24.28 -21.14 -8.90
N LYS A 46 23.27 -21.85 -8.37
CA LYS A 46 21.89 -21.35 -8.33
C LYS A 46 21.74 -20.13 -7.41
N ARG A 47 22.45 -20.11 -6.29
CA ARG A 47 22.51 -18.93 -5.39
C ARG A 47 23.15 -17.73 -6.07
N ALA A 48 24.27 -17.92 -6.75
CA ALA A 48 24.95 -16.86 -7.48
C ALA A 48 24.07 -16.31 -8.60
N TRP A 49 23.41 -17.18 -9.36
CA TRP A 49 22.46 -16.82 -10.39
C TRP A 49 21.28 -16.01 -9.82
N LEU A 50 20.68 -16.47 -8.70
CA LEU A 50 19.56 -15.80 -8.05
C LEU A 50 19.95 -14.41 -7.56
N ALA A 51 21.11 -14.27 -6.91
CA ALA A 51 21.61 -12.98 -6.44
C ALA A 51 21.81 -11.97 -7.59
N HIS A 52 22.36 -12.45 -8.72
CA HIS A 52 22.50 -11.64 -9.92
C HIS A 52 21.14 -11.20 -10.46
N LYS A 53 20.18 -12.12 -10.60
CA LYS A 53 18.83 -11.83 -11.09
C LYS A 53 18.06 -10.88 -10.18
N VAL A 54 18.14 -11.03 -8.87
CA VAL A 54 17.54 -10.09 -7.91
C VAL A 54 18.08 -8.67 -8.13
N THR A 55 19.41 -8.55 -8.33
CA THR A 55 20.02 -7.24 -8.59
C THR A 55 19.52 -6.64 -9.91
N GLU A 56 19.46 -7.43 -10.99
CA GLU A 56 18.93 -7.02 -12.29
C GLU A 56 17.49 -6.54 -12.19
N TYR A 57 16.59 -7.34 -11.58
CA TYR A 57 15.18 -6.99 -11.43
C TYR A 57 14.95 -5.82 -10.49
N ARG A 58 15.76 -5.66 -9.45
CA ARG A 58 15.71 -4.49 -8.58
C ARG A 58 15.97 -3.21 -9.36
N HIS A 59 17.02 -3.19 -10.19
CA HIS A 59 17.31 -2.03 -11.05
C HIS A 59 16.17 -1.74 -12.03
N ARG A 60 15.60 -2.76 -12.63
CA ARG A 60 14.45 -2.64 -13.53
C ARG A 60 13.20 -2.12 -12.82
N ALA A 61 12.95 -2.52 -11.58
CA ALA A 61 11.79 -2.11 -10.79
C ALA A 61 11.93 -0.69 -10.18
N LEU A 62 13.15 -0.19 -9.96
CA LEU A 62 13.40 1.15 -9.40
C LEU A 62 12.83 2.28 -10.27
N SER A 63 12.77 2.09 -11.59
CA SER A 63 12.18 3.06 -12.52
C SER A 63 10.66 3.17 -12.42
N SER A 64 9.99 2.27 -11.69
CA SER A 64 8.52 2.14 -11.67
C SER A 64 7.88 2.43 -10.31
N SER A 65 8.65 2.65 -9.23
CA SER A 65 8.08 2.80 -7.88
C SER A 65 8.73 3.89 -7.04
N GLY A 66 7.89 4.70 -6.37
CA GLY A 66 8.34 5.74 -5.43
C GLY A 66 8.72 5.24 -4.03
N HIS A 67 8.61 3.93 -3.73
CA HIS A 67 8.82 3.36 -2.39
C HIS A 67 10.06 2.47 -2.35
N ALA A 68 11.00 2.73 -1.42
CA ALA A 68 12.32 2.09 -1.37
C ALA A 68 12.32 0.55 -1.20
N ARG A 69 11.26 -0.04 -0.62
CA ARG A 69 11.17 -1.49 -0.34
C ARG A 69 10.41 -2.31 -1.40
N ILE A 70 9.58 -1.67 -2.19
CA ILE A 70 8.76 -2.36 -3.20
C ILE A 70 9.63 -3.01 -4.28
N PRO A 71 10.66 -2.33 -4.84
CA PRO A 71 11.55 -2.94 -5.82
C PRO A 71 12.24 -4.22 -5.35
N ASP A 72 12.65 -4.27 -4.07
CA ASP A 72 13.26 -5.47 -3.50
C ASP A 72 12.30 -6.65 -3.46
N ILE A 73 11.03 -6.40 -3.09
CA ILE A 73 10.00 -7.44 -3.02
C ILE A 73 9.69 -7.97 -4.42
N VAL A 74 9.47 -7.09 -5.39
CA VAL A 74 9.20 -7.44 -6.79
C VAL A 74 10.36 -8.25 -7.37
N ALA A 75 11.60 -7.79 -7.17
CA ALA A 75 12.79 -8.45 -7.66
C ALA A 75 12.97 -9.87 -7.10
N ASN A 76 12.78 -10.05 -5.80
CA ASN A 76 12.88 -11.37 -5.16
C ASN A 76 11.79 -12.32 -5.64
N LEU A 77 10.56 -11.87 -5.77
CA LEU A 77 9.45 -12.70 -6.26
C LEU A 77 9.65 -13.10 -7.72
N GLN A 78 10.05 -12.18 -8.59
CA GLN A 78 10.32 -12.46 -10.00
C GLN A 78 11.49 -13.43 -10.17
N ALA A 79 12.61 -13.19 -9.49
CA ALA A 79 13.79 -14.05 -9.58
C ALA A 79 13.51 -15.46 -9.05
N GLY A 80 12.75 -15.57 -7.93
CA GLY A 80 12.33 -16.87 -7.40
C GLY A 80 11.41 -17.62 -8.35
N PHE A 81 10.47 -16.93 -8.99
CA PHE A 81 9.58 -17.53 -9.98
C PHE A 81 10.34 -17.98 -11.24
N GLU A 82 11.27 -17.18 -11.75
CA GLU A 82 12.12 -17.60 -12.88
C GLU A 82 12.98 -18.83 -12.56
N LEU A 83 13.47 -18.93 -11.32
CA LEU A 83 14.22 -20.11 -10.89
C LEU A 83 13.33 -21.36 -10.92
N PHE A 84 12.07 -21.25 -10.50
CA PHE A 84 11.10 -22.33 -10.60
C PHE A 84 10.75 -22.67 -12.06
N LEU A 85 10.59 -21.67 -12.91
CA LEU A 85 10.35 -21.88 -14.35
C LEU A 85 11.55 -22.59 -15.02
N LYS A 86 12.78 -22.27 -14.62
CA LYS A 86 13.98 -22.97 -15.11
C LYS A 86 13.91 -24.45 -14.76
N PHE A 87 13.60 -24.80 -13.53
CA PHE A 87 13.34 -26.18 -13.13
C PHE A 87 12.25 -26.83 -13.97
N SER A 88 11.14 -26.16 -14.20
CA SER A 88 10.00 -26.68 -14.96
C SER A 88 10.35 -26.99 -16.41
N VAL A 89 11.24 -26.21 -17.02
CA VAL A 89 11.78 -26.49 -18.38
C VAL A 89 12.73 -27.69 -18.34
N GLU A 90 13.65 -27.72 -17.37
CA GLU A 90 14.66 -28.80 -17.28
C GLU A 90 14.03 -30.18 -17.01
N CYS A 91 12.93 -30.24 -16.25
CA CYS A 91 12.18 -31.48 -16.06
C CYS A 91 11.17 -31.77 -17.19
N GLY A 92 11.08 -30.92 -18.21
CA GLY A 92 10.21 -31.11 -19.37
C GLY A 92 8.73 -30.86 -19.12
N ALA A 93 8.37 -30.20 -18.00
CA ALA A 93 6.99 -29.88 -17.66
C ALA A 93 6.40 -28.78 -18.55
N ILE A 94 7.22 -27.81 -18.95
CA ILE A 94 6.85 -26.71 -19.86
C ILE A 94 7.92 -26.49 -20.93
N GLY A 95 7.52 -25.90 -22.06
CA GLY A 95 8.45 -25.48 -23.11
C GLY A 95 9.04 -24.08 -22.87
N GLN A 96 10.12 -23.76 -23.60
CA GLN A 96 10.79 -22.46 -23.47
C GLN A 96 9.87 -21.28 -23.77
N ALA A 97 9.03 -21.36 -24.81
CA ALA A 97 8.08 -20.30 -25.14
C ALA A 97 7.02 -20.06 -24.07
N GLU A 98 6.61 -21.11 -23.34
CA GLU A 98 5.69 -21.00 -22.22
C GLU A 98 6.36 -20.40 -20.98
N ARG A 99 7.61 -20.81 -20.72
CA ARG A 99 8.47 -20.22 -19.69
C ARG A 99 8.60 -18.70 -19.88
N ASP A 100 8.95 -18.25 -21.10
CA ASP A 100 9.18 -16.82 -21.38
C ASP A 100 7.89 -16.01 -21.21
N ARG A 101 6.77 -16.54 -21.70
CA ARG A 101 5.44 -15.94 -21.52
C ARG A 101 5.04 -15.83 -20.05
N SER A 102 5.24 -16.90 -19.29
CA SER A 102 4.92 -16.92 -17.85
C SER A 102 5.78 -15.96 -17.05
N ALA A 103 7.07 -15.85 -17.39
CA ALA A 103 7.97 -14.89 -16.74
C ALA A 103 7.54 -13.43 -16.98
N GLU A 104 7.14 -13.09 -18.22
CA GLU A 104 6.67 -11.73 -18.55
C GLU A 104 5.32 -11.42 -17.90
N CYS A 105 4.35 -12.34 -17.95
CA CYS A 105 3.08 -12.18 -17.25
C CYS A 105 3.26 -11.99 -15.73
N CYS A 106 4.18 -12.72 -15.11
CA CYS A 106 4.49 -12.54 -13.70
C CYS A 106 5.09 -11.15 -13.44
N TRP A 107 6.02 -10.70 -14.28
CA TRP A 107 6.61 -9.37 -14.16
C TRP A 107 5.57 -8.26 -14.22
N GLU A 108 4.70 -8.28 -15.22
CA GLU A 108 3.61 -7.31 -15.37
C GLU A 108 2.65 -7.33 -14.16
N ALA A 109 2.26 -8.52 -13.71
CA ALA A 109 1.39 -8.68 -12.54
C ALA A 109 2.03 -8.12 -11.26
N LEU A 110 3.32 -8.37 -11.03
CA LEU A 110 4.06 -7.84 -9.88
C LEU A 110 4.19 -6.32 -9.92
N LEU A 111 4.43 -5.72 -11.09
CA LEU A 111 4.47 -4.26 -11.25
C LEU A 111 3.10 -3.62 -11.00
N ASN A 112 2.03 -4.22 -11.50
CA ASN A 112 0.67 -3.74 -11.24
C ASN A 112 0.32 -3.81 -9.75
N ALA A 113 0.60 -4.93 -9.09
CA ALA A 113 0.40 -5.07 -7.65
C ALA A 113 1.25 -4.08 -6.83
N ALA A 114 2.47 -3.82 -7.27
CA ALA A 114 3.36 -2.83 -6.66
C ALA A 114 2.82 -1.40 -6.79
N ALA A 115 2.27 -1.04 -7.94
CA ALA A 115 1.67 0.26 -8.19
C ALA A 115 0.40 0.48 -7.33
N GLU A 116 -0.46 -0.53 -7.23
CA GLU A 116 -1.64 -0.48 -6.36
C GLU A 116 -1.26 -0.39 -4.88
N GLN A 117 -0.27 -1.16 -4.45
CA GLN A 117 0.25 -1.08 -3.09
C GLN A 117 0.81 0.31 -2.76
N GLY A 118 1.49 0.95 -3.72
CA GLY A 118 1.99 2.31 -3.58
C GLY A 118 0.86 3.33 -3.36
N LYS A 119 -0.24 3.22 -4.09
CA LYS A 119 -1.44 4.06 -3.91
C LYS A 119 -2.06 3.85 -2.53
N HIS A 120 -2.24 2.59 -2.14
CA HIS A 120 -2.83 2.23 -0.84
C HIS A 120 -1.98 2.69 0.34
N GLN A 121 -0.65 2.65 0.20
CA GLN A 121 0.27 3.18 1.22
C GLN A 121 0.22 4.70 1.30
N ALA A 122 0.14 5.40 0.17
CA ALA A 122 0.01 6.86 0.15
C ALA A 122 -1.30 7.33 0.80
N GLU A 123 -2.41 6.61 0.59
CA GLU A 123 -3.71 6.89 1.21
C GLU A 123 -3.76 6.54 2.70
N THR A 124 -2.97 5.55 3.13
CA THR A 124 -2.89 5.07 4.53
C THR A 124 -1.72 5.66 5.31
N GLU A 125 -0.91 6.50 4.68
CA GLU A 125 0.20 7.15 5.38
C GLU A 125 -0.31 7.94 6.59
N PRO A 126 0.17 7.66 7.81
CA PRO A 126 -0.37 8.27 9.02
C PRO A 126 -0.35 9.80 8.99
N ALA A 127 0.68 10.39 8.38
CA ALA A 127 0.78 11.84 8.24
C ALA A 127 -0.26 12.41 7.27
N ALA A 128 -0.45 11.80 6.09
CA ALA A 128 -1.45 12.22 5.13
C ALA A 128 -2.86 12.09 5.70
N ARG A 129 -3.14 10.98 6.39
CA ARG A 129 -4.42 10.75 7.07
C ARG A 129 -4.65 11.75 8.20
N PHE A 130 -3.63 12.03 9.00
CA PHE A 130 -3.68 13.05 10.05
C PHE A 130 -4.06 14.42 9.47
N LEU A 131 -3.37 14.85 8.41
CA LEU A 131 -3.65 16.12 7.73
C LEU A 131 -5.05 16.18 7.10
N ALA A 132 -5.52 15.08 6.52
CA ALA A 132 -6.88 14.99 5.97
C ALA A 132 -7.95 15.15 7.05
N LEU A 133 -7.77 14.48 8.20
CA LEU A 133 -8.68 14.61 9.34
C LEU A 133 -8.62 16.01 9.97
N LEU A 134 -7.43 16.57 10.09
CA LEU A 134 -7.24 17.94 10.58
C LEU A 134 -7.99 18.96 9.70
N ARG A 135 -7.82 18.87 8.37
CA ARG A 135 -8.56 19.71 7.42
C ARG A 135 -10.07 19.56 7.55
N SER A 136 -10.56 18.35 7.75
CA SER A 136 -11.99 18.08 7.97
C SER A 136 -12.50 18.70 9.27
N LEU A 137 -11.72 18.68 10.34
CA LEU A 137 -12.07 19.33 11.61
C LEU A 137 -12.16 20.84 11.47
N LEU A 138 -11.21 21.48 10.81
CA LEU A 138 -11.20 22.92 10.54
C LEU A 138 -12.40 23.31 9.65
N ALA A 139 -12.61 22.60 8.54
CA ALA A 139 -13.70 22.88 7.61
C ALA A 139 -15.10 22.71 8.24
N SER A 140 -15.24 21.77 9.20
CA SER A 140 -16.51 21.51 9.90
C SER A 140 -16.76 22.42 11.10
N GLY A 141 -15.85 23.33 11.44
CA GLY A 141 -15.96 24.19 12.63
C GLY A 141 -15.84 23.44 13.95
N ARG A 142 -15.24 22.24 13.95
CA ARG A 142 -14.97 21.50 15.18
C ARG A 142 -13.65 21.87 15.82
N ALA A 143 -12.81 22.57 15.09
CA ALA A 143 -11.53 23.08 15.52
C ALA A 143 -11.18 24.35 14.75
N HIS A 144 -10.26 25.14 15.30
CA HIS A 144 -9.70 26.31 14.62
C HIS A 144 -8.21 26.47 14.88
N LEU A 145 -7.59 27.32 14.07
CA LEU A 145 -6.24 27.82 14.24
C LEU A 145 -6.30 29.33 14.44
N GLU A 146 -5.46 29.86 15.31
CA GLU A 146 -5.37 31.30 15.56
C GLU A 146 -4.17 31.94 14.80
N ALA A 147 -4.16 33.26 14.69
CA ALA A 147 -2.95 33.99 14.33
C ALA A 147 -1.89 33.82 15.43
N ARG A 148 -0.61 34.03 15.10
CA ARG A 148 0.51 33.84 16.05
C ARG A 148 0.42 34.71 17.29
N ASP A 149 -0.18 35.88 17.17
CA ASP A 149 -0.46 36.85 18.23
C ASP A 149 -1.87 36.72 18.84
N GLY A 150 -2.58 35.69 18.44
CA GLY A 150 -3.97 35.39 18.81
C GLY A 150 -5.00 36.04 17.88
N GLY A 151 -6.18 35.46 17.82
CA GLY A 151 -7.29 35.98 17.02
C GLY A 151 -7.35 35.44 15.60
N GLU A 152 -8.10 36.14 14.72
CA GLU A 152 -8.38 35.72 13.35
C GLU A 152 -7.10 35.78 12.50
N PRO A 153 -6.75 34.68 11.78
CA PRO A 153 -5.64 34.70 10.83
C PRO A 153 -5.90 35.63 9.64
N ASP A 154 -4.89 36.37 9.22
CA ASP A 154 -4.96 37.32 8.08
C ASP A 154 -5.25 36.61 6.75
N HIS A 155 -4.76 35.38 6.58
CA HIS A 155 -4.92 34.61 5.36
C HIS A 155 -5.85 33.42 5.55
N LEU A 156 -6.85 33.28 4.65
CA LEU A 156 -7.77 32.16 4.56
C LEU A 156 -8.43 31.76 5.90
N PRO A 157 -9.00 32.67 6.67
CA PRO A 157 -9.56 32.37 8.00
C PRO A 157 -10.62 31.27 7.97
N GLY A 158 -11.42 31.17 6.90
CA GLY A 158 -12.36 30.06 6.74
C GLY A 158 -11.70 28.67 6.68
N SER A 159 -10.53 28.56 6.07
CA SER A 159 -9.74 27.32 6.07
C SER A 159 -9.10 27.05 7.42
N CYS A 160 -9.00 28.06 8.29
CA CYS A 160 -8.48 27.95 9.65
C CYS A 160 -9.59 27.72 10.68
N GLY A 161 -10.83 27.44 10.28
CA GLY A 161 -11.94 27.14 11.18
C GLY A 161 -12.68 28.37 11.72
N TRP A 162 -12.52 29.55 11.09
CA TRP A 162 -13.23 30.78 11.41
C TRP A 162 -14.43 30.95 10.48
N HIS A 163 -15.63 30.86 11.01
CA HIS A 163 -16.87 30.91 10.24
C HIS A 163 -17.68 32.17 10.54
N PRO A 164 -18.34 32.77 9.51
CA PRO A 164 -19.15 33.94 9.72
C PRO A 164 -20.40 33.58 10.55
N ASP A 165 -20.74 34.47 11.50
CA ASP A 165 -22.02 34.45 12.21
C ASP A 165 -23.11 35.13 11.38
N ASN A 166 -24.33 35.22 11.93
CA ASN A 166 -25.46 35.87 11.28
C ASN A 166 -25.27 37.42 11.05
N SER A 167 -24.28 38.02 11.69
CA SER A 167 -23.89 39.42 11.52
C SER A 167 -22.77 39.64 10.51
N GLY A 168 -22.21 38.55 9.98
CA GLY A 168 -21.07 38.57 9.07
C GLY A 168 -19.69 38.63 9.78
N ARG A 169 -19.68 38.65 11.13
CA ARG A 169 -18.43 38.58 11.89
C ARG A 169 -17.94 37.15 11.97
N ARG A 170 -16.64 36.96 11.72
CA ARG A 170 -16.05 35.60 11.83
C ARG A 170 -15.71 35.29 13.30
N LEU A 171 -16.09 34.10 13.69
CA LEU A 171 -15.83 33.57 15.03
C LEU A 171 -15.08 32.25 14.93
N PRO A 172 -14.13 32.02 15.85
CA PRO A 172 -13.47 30.72 15.96
C PRO A 172 -14.47 29.71 16.49
N LEU A 173 -14.53 28.53 15.88
CA LEU A 173 -15.38 27.44 16.34
C LEU A 173 -14.55 26.26 16.80
N GLY A 174 -15.05 25.56 17.82
CA GLY A 174 -14.41 24.37 18.36
C GLY A 174 -13.13 24.66 19.16
N GLU A 175 -12.25 23.65 19.24
CA GLU A 175 -11.01 23.70 20.01
C GLU A 175 -9.88 24.36 19.21
N CYS A 176 -9.08 25.23 19.84
CA CYS A 176 -7.86 25.76 19.23
C CYS A 176 -6.80 24.66 19.13
N LEU A 177 -6.31 24.38 17.94
CA LEU A 177 -5.32 23.34 17.69
C LEU A 177 -3.92 23.88 17.44
N GLY A 178 -3.76 25.20 17.40
CA GLY A 178 -2.46 25.83 17.14
C GLY A 178 -2.57 27.18 16.45
N TRP A 179 -1.50 27.55 15.75
CA TRP A 179 -1.35 28.89 15.18
C TRP A 179 -0.89 28.85 13.72
N VAL A 180 -1.24 29.88 12.98
CA VAL A 180 -0.78 30.12 11.61
C VAL A 180 0.15 31.34 11.63
N GLY A 181 1.34 31.19 11.04
CA GLY A 181 2.28 32.26 10.75
C GLY A 181 2.61 32.31 9.25
N ASP A 182 3.37 33.31 8.85
CA ASP A 182 3.81 33.51 7.45
C ASP A 182 4.65 32.33 6.93
N ASP A 183 5.34 31.63 7.81
CA ASP A 183 6.27 30.53 7.54
C ASP A 183 5.61 29.15 7.70
N GLY A 184 4.36 29.04 8.20
CA GLY A 184 3.69 27.76 8.31
C GLY A 184 2.60 27.67 9.37
N VAL A 185 2.15 26.42 9.58
CA VAL A 185 1.16 26.05 10.59
C VAL A 185 1.84 25.36 11.75
N TYR A 186 1.62 25.85 12.95
CA TYR A 186 2.15 25.32 14.21
C TYR A 186 1.02 24.68 14.99
N LEU A 187 1.10 23.37 15.20
CA LEU A 187 0.10 22.63 15.95
C LEU A 187 0.53 22.43 17.39
N GLU A 188 -0.42 22.57 18.33
CA GLU A 188 -0.24 22.07 19.67
C GLU A 188 -0.39 20.54 19.62
N PRO A 189 0.67 19.75 19.92
CA PRO A 189 0.68 18.32 19.60
C PRO A 189 -0.43 17.54 20.31
N SER A 190 -0.70 17.85 21.58
CA SER A 190 -1.67 17.11 22.40
C SER A 190 -3.11 17.41 21.99
N ALA A 191 -3.45 18.68 21.71
CA ALA A 191 -4.77 19.08 21.26
C ALA A 191 -5.06 18.56 19.85
N ALA A 192 -4.12 18.74 18.92
CA ALA A 192 -4.26 18.28 17.54
C ALA A 192 -4.40 16.76 17.46
N PHE A 193 -3.57 16.01 18.20
CA PHE A 193 -3.63 14.55 18.23
C PHE A 193 -4.94 14.05 18.81
N ARG A 194 -5.39 14.59 19.94
CA ARG A 194 -6.67 14.25 20.57
C ARG A 194 -7.85 14.52 19.66
N ALA A 195 -7.92 15.70 19.05
CA ALA A 195 -9.00 16.07 18.14
C ALA A 195 -9.06 15.13 16.93
N VAL A 196 -7.92 14.81 16.34
CA VAL A 196 -7.84 13.88 15.18
C VAL A 196 -8.19 12.45 15.60
N GLN A 197 -7.80 11.97 16.78
CA GLN A 197 -8.21 10.65 17.28
C GLN A 197 -9.73 10.53 17.42
N VAL A 198 -10.38 11.56 17.98
CA VAL A 198 -11.84 11.59 18.09
C VAL A 198 -12.47 11.56 16.70
N ALA A 199 -12.00 12.39 15.77
CA ALA A 199 -12.49 12.38 14.37
C ALA A 199 -12.30 11.03 13.67
N ALA A 200 -11.15 10.39 13.88
CA ALA A 200 -10.86 9.06 13.31
C ALA A 200 -11.80 7.96 13.84
N THR A 201 -12.20 8.05 15.11
CA THR A 201 -13.17 7.12 15.72
C THR A 201 -14.54 7.26 15.06
N TRP A 202 -15.01 8.50 14.86
CA TRP A 202 -16.27 8.77 14.14
C TRP A 202 -16.24 8.29 12.69
N ALA A 203 -15.13 8.50 11.97
CA ALA A 203 -14.98 8.05 10.59
C ALA A 203 -15.11 6.52 10.44
N LYS A 204 -14.63 5.73 11.39
CA LYS A 204 -14.80 4.27 11.43
C LYS A 204 -16.28 3.85 11.56
N TYR A 205 -17.08 4.55 12.34
CA TYR A 205 -18.51 4.26 12.50
C TYR A 205 -19.32 4.52 11.22
N TRP A 206 -18.88 5.44 10.36
CA TRP A 206 -19.59 5.78 9.12
C TRP A 206 -19.16 4.91 7.92
N GLN A 207 -18.02 4.23 7.99
CA GLN A 207 -17.55 3.33 6.92
C GLN A 207 -18.19 1.93 6.95
N TYR A 208 -18.90 1.59 8.03
CA TYR A 208 -19.69 0.36 8.11
C TYR A 208 -21.17 0.73 8.25
N PRO A 209 -21.95 0.83 7.14
CA PRO A 209 -23.40 0.79 7.27
C PRO A 209 -23.74 -0.59 7.86
N SER A 210 -24.35 -0.57 9.05
CA SER A 210 -24.88 -1.78 9.69
C SER A 210 -25.90 -2.40 8.72
N THR A 211 -25.49 -3.43 8.00
CA THR A 211 -26.41 -4.37 7.34
C THR A 211 -27.17 -5.10 8.46
N ARG A 212 -28.39 -4.66 8.71
CA ARG A 212 -29.44 -5.46 9.34
C ARG A 212 -30.14 -6.28 8.27
#